data_eb4dc8915d78b3fe0d45e9e0292f1aff
#
_entry.id   eb4dc8915d78b3fe0d45e9e0292f1aff
#
_cell.length_a   1.000
_cell.length_b   1.000
_cell.length_c   1.000
_cell.angle_alpha   90.00
_cell.angle_beta   90.00
_cell.angle_gamma   90.00
#
_symmetry.space_group_name_H-M   'P 1'
#
loop_
_entity.id
_entity.type
_entity.pdbx_description
1 polymer ?
#
loop_
_entity_poly.entity_id
_entity_poly.type
_entity_poly.pdbx_seq_one_letter_code
_entity_poly.pdbx_strand_id
1 'polypeptide(L)'
;KMYNAKHGETTPRNMTLNVVPVSASWEEGFGLDMEGYRDLTRDEEGSNWVRSAANTSWERQGGDYHTGSSDHGDEDTNRAKTVDFTKGIEDLELDVTDTVEEWIAGTISNYGFGVHLTGTQEAHFSSSTAADTGSVLNNLTGSKRSYYTKRFFARGSEFFFKKPTIEARWDSSTKDHRGSFHYSSSLVSADENINTIYFYNYFRGRLRNV
;
A
#
# COMPACT_ATOMS: atom_id res chain seq x y z
N LYS A 1 4.54 1.92 4.52
CA LYS A 1 5.98 1.65 4.41
C LYS A 1 6.24 0.16 4.33
N MET A 2 7.08 -0.27 3.38
CA MET A 2 7.60 -1.64 3.30
C MET A 2 9.12 -1.59 3.25
N TYR A 3 9.76 -2.42 4.04
CA TYR A 3 11.20 -2.43 4.19
C TYR A 3 11.87 -3.39 3.22
N ASN A 4 12.93 -2.94 2.57
CA ASN A 4 13.70 -3.77 1.66
C ASN A 4 14.34 -4.96 2.39
N ALA A 5 14.11 -6.16 1.88
CA ALA A 5 14.78 -7.38 2.35
C ALA A 5 15.97 -7.67 1.45
N LYS A 6 17.16 -7.76 2.05
CA LYS A 6 18.40 -8.08 1.33
C LYS A 6 18.36 -9.53 0.84
N HIS A 7 18.86 -9.76 -0.36
CA HIS A 7 19.01 -11.09 -0.96
C HIS A 7 20.26 -11.13 -1.83
N GLY A 8 20.69 -12.32 -2.20
CA GLY A 8 21.90 -12.54 -3.02
C GLY A 8 21.68 -12.46 -4.53
N GLU A 9 20.45 -12.20 -4.97
CA GLU A 9 20.08 -12.18 -6.38
C GLU A 9 20.26 -10.77 -6.98
N THR A 10 20.24 -10.68 -8.30
CA THR A 10 20.31 -9.37 -8.98
C THR A 10 19.11 -8.52 -8.65
N THR A 11 19.36 -7.30 -8.20
CA THR A 11 18.32 -6.31 -7.87
C THR A 11 18.05 -5.41 -9.07
N PRO A 12 16.79 -5.13 -9.42
CA PRO A 12 16.46 -4.19 -10.48
C PRO A 12 16.86 -2.76 -10.11
N ARG A 13 17.25 -1.99 -11.11
CA ARG A 13 17.53 -0.55 -10.95
C ARG A 13 16.66 0.26 -11.90
N ASN A 14 16.39 1.51 -11.53
CA ASN A 14 15.57 2.42 -12.31
C ASN A 14 14.20 1.80 -12.63
N MET A 15 13.54 1.30 -11.61
CA MET A 15 12.21 0.71 -11.70
C MET A 15 11.19 1.56 -10.97
N THR A 16 9.95 1.47 -11.42
CA THR A 16 8.80 2.13 -10.79
C THR A 16 7.81 1.08 -10.32
N LEU A 17 7.39 1.17 -9.07
CA LEU A 17 6.27 0.38 -8.54
C LEU A 17 5.02 1.23 -8.46
N ASN A 18 3.91 0.65 -8.86
CA ASN A 18 2.57 1.17 -8.57
C ASN A 18 2.10 0.61 -7.22
N VAL A 19 1.45 1.46 -6.45
CA VAL A 19 0.73 1.09 -5.23
C VAL A 19 -0.70 1.57 -5.39
N VAL A 20 -1.64 0.63 -5.44
CA VAL A 20 -3.02 0.90 -5.81
C VAL A 20 -3.96 0.21 -4.83
N PRO A 21 -5.04 0.86 -4.35
CA PRO A 21 -6.02 0.19 -3.51
C PRO A 21 -6.70 -0.96 -4.26
N VAL A 22 -6.84 -2.09 -3.59
CA VAL A 22 -7.55 -3.25 -4.15
C VAL A 22 -9.06 -3.01 -4.06
N SER A 23 -9.79 -3.27 -5.15
CA SER A 23 -11.24 -3.03 -5.24
C SER A 23 -12.11 -4.25 -4.93
N ALA A 24 -11.51 -5.44 -4.92
CA ALA A 24 -12.21 -6.69 -4.66
C ALA A 24 -11.61 -7.44 -3.45
N SER A 25 -12.44 -8.21 -2.77
CA SER A 25 -11.98 -9.06 -1.67
C SER A 25 -11.05 -10.17 -2.19
N TRP A 26 -10.07 -10.52 -1.38
CA TRP A 26 -9.12 -11.56 -1.72
C TRP A 26 -8.74 -12.38 -0.48
N GLU A 27 -8.23 -13.58 -0.72
CA GLU A 27 -7.76 -14.48 0.33
C GLU A 27 -6.24 -14.44 0.41
N GLU A 28 -5.71 -14.27 1.61
CA GLU A 28 -4.29 -14.44 1.88
C GLU A 28 -3.96 -15.93 1.84
N GLY A 29 -3.04 -16.31 0.97
CA GLY A 29 -2.56 -17.69 0.90
C GLY A 29 -1.61 -18.04 2.05
N PHE A 30 -0.99 -19.21 1.97
CA PHE A 30 -0.06 -19.69 2.99
C PHE A 30 1.29 -19.00 2.98
N GLY A 31 1.50 -18.04 2.08
CA GLY A 31 2.72 -17.25 2.01
C GLY A 31 3.93 -18.02 1.53
N LEU A 32 3.74 -18.96 0.62
CA LEU A 32 4.82 -19.68 0.00
C LEU A 32 5.53 -18.76 -0.99
N ASP A 33 6.84 -18.68 -0.87
CA ASP A 33 7.68 -17.92 -1.80
C ASP A 33 7.78 -18.62 -3.14
N MET A 34 7.91 -17.85 -4.21
CA MET A 34 8.26 -18.39 -5.53
C MET A 34 9.68 -18.96 -5.49
N GLU A 35 9.84 -20.23 -5.81
CA GLU A 35 11.13 -20.87 -5.97
C GLU A 35 11.53 -20.95 -7.46
N GLY A 36 12.76 -20.63 -7.77
CA GLY A 36 13.30 -20.73 -9.10
C GLY A 36 12.56 -19.89 -10.15
N TYR A 37 11.97 -18.76 -9.75
CA TYR A 37 11.15 -17.86 -10.60
C TYR A 37 9.91 -18.53 -11.18
N ARG A 38 9.40 -19.53 -10.52
CA ARG A 38 8.15 -20.19 -10.85
C ARG A 38 7.22 -20.10 -9.66
N ASP A 39 5.99 -19.75 -9.92
CA ASP A 39 4.92 -20.01 -8.98
C ASP A 39 4.67 -21.51 -9.01
N LEU A 40 5.19 -22.21 -8.00
CA LEU A 40 5.01 -23.66 -7.84
C LEU A 40 3.76 -23.98 -7.05
N THR A 41 3.10 -22.96 -6.50
CA THR A 41 1.89 -23.13 -5.74
C THR A 41 0.71 -23.24 -6.70
N ARG A 42 0.18 -24.41 -6.84
CA ARG A 42 -1.22 -24.58 -7.18
C ARG A 42 -2.00 -24.27 -5.92
N ASP A 43 -2.06 -22.99 -5.58
CA ASP A 43 -2.85 -22.59 -4.45
C ASP A 43 -4.31 -22.81 -4.80
N GLU A 44 -4.81 -23.91 -4.34
CA GLU A 44 -6.25 -24.14 -4.26
C GLU A 44 -6.87 -23.17 -3.24
N GLU A 45 -6.03 -22.56 -2.39
CA GLU A 45 -6.38 -21.57 -1.38
C GLU A 45 -5.45 -20.35 -1.52
N GLY A 46 -6.04 -19.15 -1.42
CA GLY A 46 -5.33 -17.90 -1.52
C GLY A 46 -5.40 -17.23 -2.90
N SER A 47 -4.97 -15.98 -2.92
CA SER A 47 -4.93 -15.19 -4.14
C SER A 47 -3.64 -15.44 -4.93
N ASN A 48 -3.76 -15.39 -6.23
CA ASN A 48 -2.64 -15.44 -7.17
C ASN A 48 -2.90 -14.46 -8.32
N TRP A 49 -2.08 -14.51 -9.37
CA TRP A 49 -2.22 -13.63 -10.53
C TRP A 49 -3.57 -13.74 -11.25
N VAL A 50 -4.20 -14.90 -11.21
CA VAL A 50 -5.47 -15.18 -11.93
C VAL A 50 -6.66 -15.11 -11.01
N ARG A 51 -6.49 -15.46 -9.74
CA ARG A 51 -7.59 -15.65 -8.79
C ARG A 51 -7.44 -14.76 -7.56
N SER A 52 -8.55 -14.26 -7.09
CA SER A 52 -8.64 -13.55 -5.80
C SER A 52 -8.82 -14.52 -4.62
N ALA A 53 -9.37 -15.71 -4.89
CA ALA A 53 -9.59 -16.77 -3.93
C ALA A 53 -9.62 -18.13 -4.66
N ALA A 54 -9.66 -19.23 -3.94
CA ALA A 54 -9.58 -20.61 -4.47
C ALA A 54 -10.44 -20.85 -5.72
N ASN A 55 -11.66 -20.36 -5.73
CA ASN A 55 -12.62 -20.57 -6.82
C ASN A 55 -13.12 -19.27 -7.45
N THR A 56 -12.50 -18.14 -7.14
CA THR A 56 -12.92 -16.81 -7.62
C THR A 56 -11.79 -16.19 -8.42
N SER A 57 -12.02 -15.93 -9.69
CA SER A 57 -11.06 -15.21 -10.52
C SER A 57 -11.18 -13.70 -10.27
N TRP A 58 -10.05 -13.00 -10.41
CA TRP A 58 -10.07 -11.56 -10.59
C TRP A 58 -10.89 -11.23 -11.85
N GLU A 59 -11.52 -10.10 -11.87
CA GLU A 59 -12.12 -9.56 -13.10
C GLU A 59 -11.04 -9.28 -14.13
N ARG A 60 -9.90 -8.80 -13.66
CA ARG A 60 -8.66 -8.65 -14.44
C ARG A 60 -7.51 -9.41 -13.83
N GLN A 61 -6.75 -10.07 -14.67
CA GLN A 61 -5.54 -10.75 -14.23
C GLN A 61 -4.55 -9.76 -13.63
N GLY A 62 -3.93 -10.14 -12.54
CA GLY A 62 -3.03 -9.29 -11.78
C GLY A 62 -3.67 -8.56 -10.61
N GLY A 63 -5.01 -8.56 -10.52
CA GLY A 63 -5.79 -7.96 -9.45
C GLY A 63 -6.76 -6.89 -9.92
N ASP A 64 -7.81 -6.71 -9.15
CA ASP A 64 -8.82 -5.68 -9.36
C ASP A 64 -8.48 -4.48 -8.48
N TYR A 65 -8.32 -3.31 -9.09
CA TYR A 65 -7.83 -2.12 -8.42
C TYR A 65 -8.72 -0.90 -8.66
N HIS A 66 -8.78 0.00 -7.69
CA HIS A 66 -9.33 1.34 -7.85
C HIS A 66 -8.29 2.24 -8.56
N THR A 67 -8.25 2.16 -9.88
CA THR A 67 -7.25 2.89 -10.67
C THR A 67 -7.71 4.28 -11.11
N GLY A 68 -9.00 4.56 -10.96
CA GLY A 68 -9.60 5.76 -11.54
C GLY A 68 -9.67 5.75 -13.07
N SER A 69 -9.28 4.66 -13.70
CA SER A 69 -9.49 4.53 -15.14
C SER A 69 -10.88 3.95 -15.40
N SER A 70 -11.47 4.30 -16.54
CA SER A 70 -12.78 3.82 -17.00
C SER A 70 -12.95 2.30 -17.05
N ASP A 71 -11.89 1.60 -16.79
CA ASP A 71 -11.82 0.16 -16.86
C ASP A 71 -12.54 -0.56 -15.71
N HIS A 72 -12.72 0.11 -14.57
CA HIS A 72 -13.45 -0.42 -13.42
C HIS A 72 -14.63 0.45 -12.97
N GLY A 73 -15.05 1.40 -13.81
CA GLY A 73 -16.19 2.26 -13.51
C GLY A 73 -15.94 3.31 -12.42
N ASP A 74 -14.71 3.50 -12.02
CA ASP A 74 -14.32 4.45 -10.99
C ASP A 74 -13.77 5.73 -11.64
N GLU A 75 -14.43 6.84 -11.42
CA GLU A 75 -14.10 8.13 -12.05
C GLU A 75 -12.92 8.86 -11.37
N ASP A 76 -12.43 8.39 -10.24
CA ASP A 76 -11.38 9.06 -9.51
C ASP A 76 -9.97 8.63 -9.95
N THR A 77 -9.29 9.53 -10.62
CA THR A 77 -8.01 9.26 -11.29
C THR A 77 -6.79 9.25 -10.39
N ASN A 78 -6.94 9.43 -9.07
CA ASN A 78 -5.78 9.77 -8.22
C ASN A 78 -5.38 8.71 -7.18
N ARG A 79 -6.01 7.55 -7.18
CA ARG A 79 -5.73 6.51 -6.19
C ARG A 79 -4.47 5.70 -6.46
N ALA A 80 -4.01 5.65 -7.70
CA ALA A 80 -2.75 5.01 -8.04
C ALA A 80 -1.58 5.92 -7.68
N LYS A 81 -0.70 5.43 -6.82
CA LYS A 81 0.52 6.12 -6.43
C LYS A 81 1.73 5.38 -7.00
N THR A 82 2.75 6.10 -7.41
CA THR A 82 3.98 5.53 -7.96
C THR A 82 5.18 5.81 -7.07
N VAL A 83 6.09 4.85 -7.00
CA VAL A 83 7.36 4.99 -6.27
C VAL A 83 8.51 4.54 -7.15
N ASP A 84 9.47 5.43 -7.36
CA ASP A 84 10.65 5.17 -8.17
C ASP A 84 11.81 4.64 -7.31
N PHE A 85 12.45 3.60 -7.81
CA PHE A 85 13.61 2.98 -7.21
C PHE A 85 14.81 3.13 -8.13
N THR A 86 15.77 3.96 -7.76
CA THR A 86 16.97 4.21 -8.59
C THR A 86 18.05 3.16 -8.38
N LYS A 87 18.22 2.68 -7.17
CA LYS A 87 19.22 1.68 -6.79
C LYS A 87 18.64 0.28 -6.61
N GLY A 88 17.32 0.18 -6.43
CA GLY A 88 16.59 -1.06 -6.21
C GLY A 88 16.65 -1.61 -4.79
N ILE A 89 17.39 -0.99 -3.91
CA ILE A 89 17.55 -1.40 -2.49
C ILE A 89 16.81 -0.49 -1.51
N GLU A 90 16.10 0.49 -2.01
CA GLU A 90 15.33 1.44 -1.20
C GLU A 90 14.13 0.75 -0.54
N ASP A 91 13.71 1.28 0.59
CA ASP A 91 12.41 0.97 1.18
C ASP A 91 11.30 1.59 0.31
N LEU A 92 10.12 1.00 0.32
CA LEU A 92 8.93 1.62 -0.25
C LEU A 92 8.28 2.47 0.84
N GLU A 93 8.18 3.76 0.60
CA GLU A 93 7.49 4.70 1.50
C GLU A 93 6.72 5.70 0.66
N LEU A 94 5.43 5.85 0.95
CA LEU A 94 4.57 6.80 0.26
C LEU A 94 3.42 7.25 1.16
N ASP A 95 2.85 8.40 0.82
CA ASP A 95 1.66 8.94 1.45
C ASP A 95 0.41 8.30 0.83
N VAL A 96 -0.43 7.73 1.69
CA VAL A 96 -1.70 7.08 1.33
C VAL A 96 -2.88 7.71 2.09
N THR A 97 -2.72 8.93 2.57
CA THR A 97 -3.71 9.63 3.39
C THR A 97 -5.07 9.65 2.72
N ASP A 98 -5.13 10.10 1.47
CA ASP A 98 -6.39 10.21 0.70
C ASP A 98 -7.15 8.88 0.67
N THR A 99 -6.44 7.78 0.37
CA THR A 99 -7.04 6.44 0.33
C THR A 99 -7.54 5.98 1.70
N VAL A 100 -6.78 6.26 2.75
CA VAL A 100 -7.17 5.88 4.12
C VAL A 100 -8.38 6.69 4.57
N GLU A 101 -8.46 7.96 4.22
CA GLU A 101 -9.64 8.80 4.49
C GLU A 101 -10.88 8.27 3.76
N GLU A 102 -10.75 7.84 2.52
CA GLU A 102 -11.85 7.20 1.77
C GLU A 102 -12.31 5.89 2.41
N TRP A 103 -11.39 5.07 2.93
CA TRP A 103 -11.74 3.88 3.69
C TRP A 103 -12.49 4.21 4.97
N ILE A 104 -12.07 5.24 5.71
CA ILE A 104 -12.73 5.70 6.94
C ILE A 104 -14.11 6.28 6.62
N ALA A 105 -14.24 7.03 5.55
CA ALA A 105 -15.51 7.59 5.09
C ALA A 105 -16.46 6.51 4.52
N GLY A 106 -15.95 5.31 4.22
CA GLY A 106 -16.74 4.24 3.61
C GLY A 106 -17.03 4.46 2.13
N THR A 107 -16.32 5.36 1.47
CA THR A 107 -16.46 5.65 0.03
C THR A 107 -15.99 4.45 -0.80
N ILE A 108 -14.91 3.83 -0.37
CA ILE A 108 -14.41 2.58 -0.93
C ILE A 108 -14.15 1.55 0.16
N SER A 109 -14.22 0.27 -0.18
CA SER A 109 -13.93 -0.82 0.75
C SER A 109 -12.43 -0.98 0.96
N ASN A 110 -12.03 -1.29 2.19
CA ASN A 110 -10.64 -1.57 2.52
C ASN A 110 -10.28 -3.03 2.26
N TYR A 111 -9.69 -3.30 1.13
CA TYR A 111 -9.08 -4.59 0.79
C TYR A 111 -7.55 -4.51 0.72
N GLY A 112 -6.97 -3.42 1.23
CA GLY A 112 -5.52 -3.19 1.23
C GLY A 112 -5.00 -2.61 -0.09
N PHE A 113 -3.69 -2.76 -0.29
CA PHE A 113 -2.99 -2.25 -1.45
C PHE A 113 -2.35 -3.37 -2.26
N GLY A 114 -2.49 -3.29 -3.58
CA GLY A 114 -1.64 -4.02 -4.51
C GLY A 114 -0.35 -3.25 -4.80
N VAL A 115 0.74 -3.97 -4.93
CA VAL A 115 2.06 -3.43 -5.29
C VAL A 115 2.55 -4.20 -6.51
N HIS A 116 2.70 -3.51 -7.61
CA HIS A 116 3.10 -4.14 -8.87
C HIS A 116 3.99 -3.23 -9.72
N LEU A 117 4.69 -3.77 -10.68
CA LEU A 117 5.44 -3.00 -11.66
C LEU A 117 4.48 -2.21 -12.57
N THR A 118 4.99 -1.13 -13.17
CA THR A 118 4.27 -0.49 -14.29
C THR A 118 4.19 -1.45 -15.47
N GLY A 119 3.13 -1.36 -16.28
CA GLY A 119 2.93 -2.26 -17.41
C GLY A 119 4.09 -2.28 -18.42
N THR A 120 4.86 -1.20 -18.52
CA THR A 120 6.05 -1.12 -19.38
C THR A 120 7.28 -1.81 -18.80
N GLN A 121 7.32 -1.98 -17.49
CA GLN A 121 8.44 -2.60 -16.77
C GLN A 121 8.17 -4.05 -16.38
N GLU A 122 6.95 -4.49 -16.54
CA GLU A 122 6.58 -5.86 -16.27
C GLU A 122 7.24 -6.80 -17.27
N ALA A 123 8.08 -7.69 -16.75
CA ALA A 123 8.87 -8.62 -17.55
C ALA A 123 8.03 -9.81 -18.02
N HIS A 124 6.85 -9.55 -18.56
CA HIS A 124 5.98 -10.61 -18.97
C HIS A 124 5.66 -10.54 -20.47
N PHE A 125 5.84 -11.64 -21.12
CA PHE A 125 5.49 -11.81 -22.53
C PHE A 125 4.38 -12.83 -22.67
N SER A 126 3.28 -12.44 -23.30
CA SER A 126 2.24 -13.34 -23.77
C SER A 126 2.42 -13.60 -25.25
N SER A 127 2.40 -14.87 -25.63
CA SER A 127 2.15 -15.23 -27.02
C SER A 127 0.65 -15.32 -27.26
N SER A 128 0.22 -15.06 -28.49
CA SER A 128 -1.18 -15.22 -28.90
C SER A 128 -1.72 -16.65 -28.74
N THR A 129 -0.82 -17.62 -28.50
CA THR A 129 -1.13 -19.04 -28.31
C THR A 129 -1.21 -19.45 -26.84
N ALA A 130 -0.94 -18.55 -25.90
CA ALA A 130 -1.04 -18.83 -24.48
C ALA A 130 -2.42 -18.55 -23.90
N ALA A 131 -3.44 -18.52 -24.73
CA ALA A 131 -4.81 -18.19 -24.35
C ALA A 131 -5.43 -19.20 -23.37
N ASP A 132 -4.90 -20.38 -23.27
CA ASP A 132 -5.38 -21.44 -22.40
C ASP A 132 -4.77 -21.45 -21.00
N THR A 133 -3.71 -20.70 -20.77
CA THR A 133 -3.12 -20.61 -19.45
C THR A 133 -3.70 -19.53 -18.58
N GLY A 134 -4.57 -18.68 -19.13
CA GLY A 134 -5.35 -17.68 -18.40
C GLY A 134 -4.52 -16.68 -17.59
N SER A 135 -3.21 -16.71 -17.75
CA SER A 135 -2.31 -16.16 -16.74
C SER A 135 -1.53 -14.97 -17.22
N VAL A 136 -1.92 -14.34 -18.34
CA VAL A 136 -0.92 -13.53 -18.96
C VAL A 136 -1.44 -12.19 -19.38
N LEU A 137 -0.95 -11.16 -18.72
CA LEU A 137 -1.00 -9.81 -19.26
C LEU A 137 -0.33 -9.81 -20.62
N ASN A 138 -1.06 -9.35 -21.62
CA ASN A 138 -0.59 -9.30 -22.98
C ASN A 138 0.37 -8.11 -23.15
N ASN A 139 1.54 -8.21 -22.54
CA ASN A 139 2.60 -7.23 -22.69
C ASN A 139 3.54 -7.64 -23.81
N LEU A 140 3.23 -7.25 -25.03
CA LEU A 140 4.01 -7.57 -26.23
C LEU A 140 5.44 -7.00 -26.19
N THR A 141 5.68 -6.01 -25.36
CA THR A 141 7.00 -5.36 -25.18
C THR A 141 7.77 -5.92 -23.99
N GLY A 142 7.14 -6.76 -23.20
CA GLY A 142 7.75 -7.38 -22.04
C GLY A 142 8.80 -8.42 -22.37
N SER A 143 9.64 -8.73 -21.39
CA SER A 143 10.65 -9.78 -21.48
C SER A 143 10.03 -11.15 -21.23
N LYS A 144 10.55 -12.18 -21.90
CA LYS A 144 10.16 -13.58 -21.66
C LYS A 144 10.62 -14.11 -20.30
N ARG A 145 11.58 -13.47 -19.68
CA ARG A 145 12.17 -13.88 -18.39
C ARG A 145 12.59 -12.67 -17.59
N SER A 146 12.35 -12.74 -16.30
CA SER A 146 12.94 -11.82 -15.33
C SER A 146 14.20 -12.44 -14.73
N TYR A 147 15.27 -11.66 -14.66
CA TYR A 147 16.56 -12.07 -14.09
C TYR A 147 16.90 -11.29 -12.82
N TYR A 148 15.95 -10.57 -12.26
CA TYR A 148 16.15 -9.75 -11.08
C TYR A 148 14.99 -9.93 -10.11
N THR A 149 15.28 -9.67 -8.86
CA THR A 149 14.33 -9.81 -7.75
C THR A 149 14.34 -8.56 -6.88
N LYS A 150 13.16 -8.09 -6.53
CA LYS A 150 12.97 -7.12 -5.45
C LYS A 150 12.19 -7.78 -4.34
N ARG A 151 12.72 -7.75 -3.12
CA ARG A 151 12.06 -8.35 -1.95
C ARG A 151 11.78 -7.30 -0.89
N PHE A 152 10.66 -7.44 -0.25
CA PHE A 152 10.29 -6.70 0.96
C PHE A 152 10.02 -7.69 2.09
N PHE A 153 10.22 -7.23 3.31
CA PHE A 153 9.79 -8.00 4.47
C PHE A 153 8.27 -8.10 4.48
N ALA A 154 7.74 -9.28 4.69
CA ALA A 154 6.31 -9.58 4.74
C ALA A 154 5.78 -9.55 6.19
N ARG A 155 4.48 -9.72 6.34
CA ARG A 155 3.79 -9.81 7.64
C ARG A 155 4.36 -10.89 8.55
N GLY A 156 4.74 -12.04 8.00
CA GLY A 156 5.33 -13.17 8.71
C GLY A 156 6.79 -13.00 9.12
N SER A 157 7.42 -11.84 8.84
CA SER A 157 8.82 -11.62 9.20
C SER A 157 9.06 -11.76 10.71
N GLU A 158 10.16 -12.42 11.07
CA GLU A 158 10.67 -12.46 12.45
C GLU A 158 11.11 -11.07 12.96
N PHE A 159 11.50 -10.19 12.05
CA PHE A 159 11.89 -8.81 12.38
C PHE A 159 10.67 -7.93 12.56
N PHE A 160 10.17 -7.84 13.78
CA PHE A 160 8.94 -7.12 14.13
C PHE A 160 8.89 -5.69 13.57
N PHE A 161 10.00 -4.94 13.64
CA PHE A 161 10.06 -3.54 13.17
C PHE A 161 10.19 -3.39 11.64
N LYS A 162 10.28 -4.49 10.90
CA LYS A 162 10.39 -4.48 9.45
C LYS A 162 9.15 -5.01 8.73
N LYS A 163 8.12 -5.34 9.47
CA LYS A 163 6.84 -5.71 8.87
C LYS A 163 6.24 -4.54 8.09
N PRO A 164 5.46 -4.78 7.04
CA PRO A 164 4.71 -3.73 6.37
C PRO A 164 3.88 -2.92 7.37
N THR A 165 3.93 -1.61 7.28
CA THR A 165 3.32 -0.73 8.28
C THR A 165 2.59 0.41 7.60
N ILE A 166 1.35 0.66 8.01
CA ILE A 166 0.67 1.93 7.80
C ILE A 166 0.87 2.75 9.08
N GLU A 167 1.47 3.92 8.94
CA GLU A 167 1.77 4.82 10.05
C GLU A 167 0.89 6.06 9.93
N ALA A 168 0.07 6.31 10.94
CA ALA A 168 -0.67 7.55 11.05
C ALA A 168 0.22 8.61 11.72
N ARG A 169 0.41 9.72 11.05
CA ARG A 169 1.11 10.89 11.57
C ARG A 169 0.12 12.04 11.63
N TRP A 170 -0.17 12.50 12.81
CA TRP A 170 -1.07 13.63 13.01
C TRP A 170 -0.44 14.66 13.93
N ASP A 171 -0.82 15.90 13.74
CA ASP A 171 -0.49 16.93 14.72
C ASP A 171 -1.44 16.75 15.91
N SER A 172 -0.89 16.16 16.99
CA SER A 172 -1.62 15.99 18.24
C SER A 172 -1.60 17.26 19.10
N SER A 173 -0.97 18.33 18.63
CA SER A 173 -0.99 19.60 19.33
C SER A 173 -2.38 20.20 19.23
N THR A 174 -3.15 20.11 20.31
CA THR A 174 -4.35 20.92 20.43
C THR A 174 -3.91 22.38 20.51
N LYS A 175 -4.37 23.19 19.57
CA LYS A 175 -4.09 24.63 19.59
C LYS A 175 -4.67 25.21 20.85
N ASP A 176 -3.81 25.67 21.74
CA ASP A 176 -4.19 26.41 22.93
C ASP A 176 -3.93 27.91 22.74
N HIS A 177 -4.22 28.70 23.76
CA HIS A 177 -3.99 30.12 23.72
C HIS A 177 -2.54 30.55 23.99
N ARG A 178 -1.61 29.64 23.95
CA ARG A 178 -0.19 29.90 24.16
C ARG A 178 0.34 30.89 23.12
N GLY A 179 0.81 32.03 23.57
CA GLY A 179 1.28 33.11 22.71
C GLY A 179 0.20 34.06 22.20
N SER A 180 -1.09 33.83 22.51
CA SER A 180 -2.22 34.71 22.15
C SER A 180 -3.24 34.80 23.26
N PHE A 181 -2.79 35.00 24.49
CA PHE A 181 -3.72 35.21 25.62
C PHE A 181 -4.59 36.44 25.39
N HIS A 182 -5.87 36.28 25.60
CA HIS A 182 -6.82 37.39 25.59
C HIS A 182 -7.14 37.86 27.02
N TYR A 183 -7.48 39.12 27.14
CA TYR A 183 -7.93 39.68 28.40
C TYR A 183 -9.37 39.26 28.68
N SER A 184 -9.71 39.18 29.95
CA SER A 184 -11.07 38.90 30.36
C SER A 184 -12.04 40.02 29.88
N SER A 185 -13.22 39.62 29.46
CA SER A 185 -14.25 40.51 28.95
C SER A 185 -15.54 40.33 29.77
N SER A 186 -16.17 41.44 30.16
CA SER A 186 -17.50 41.40 30.79
C SER A 186 -18.65 41.13 29.81
N LEU A 187 -18.33 41.05 28.50
CA LEU A 187 -19.31 40.84 27.43
C LEU A 187 -19.51 39.38 27.05
N VAL A 188 -18.70 38.48 27.61
CA VAL A 188 -18.76 37.03 27.34
C VAL A 188 -19.01 36.28 28.65
N SER A 189 -19.56 35.08 28.54
CA SER A 189 -19.79 34.19 29.68
C SER A 189 -18.46 33.81 30.36
N ALA A 190 -18.52 33.43 31.63
CA ALA A 190 -17.33 33.01 32.39
C ALA A 190 -16.63 31.81 31.72
N ASP A 191 -17.39 30.90 31.13
CA ASP A 191 -16.88 29.68 30.46
C ASP A 191 -16.13 29.98 29.17
N GLU A 192 -16.48 31.08 28.50
CA GLU A 192 -15.80 31.53 27.27
C GLU A 192 -14.66 32.52 27.58
N ASN A 193 -14.55 32.98 28.83
CA ASN A 193 -13.62 34.01 29.28
C ASN A 193 -12.37 33.44 29.93
N ILE A 194 -11.93 32.27 29.45
CA ILE A 194 -10.76 31.56 29.96
C ILE A 194 -9.71 31.39 28.87
N ASN A 195 -8.44 31.50 29.25
CA ASN A 195 -7.33 31.10 28.40
C ASN A 195 -6.93 29.67 28.75
N THR A 196 -6.89 28.82 27.75
CA THR A 196 -6.57 27.40 27.92
C THR A 196 -5.15 27.12 27.51
N ILE A 197 -4.42 26.37 28.33
CA ILE A 197 -3.09 25.85 28.03
C ILE A 197 -3.13 24.34 28.22
N TYR A 198 -2.66 23.59 27.23
CA TYR A 198 -2.57 22.15 27.29
C TYR A 198 -1.13 21.74 27.65
N PHE A 199 -1.00 20.87 28.64
CA PHE A 199 0.26 20.24 29.02
C PHE A 199 0.22 18.77 28.64
N TYR A 200 1.23 18.36 27.89
CA TYR A 200 1.36 16.97 27.46
C TYR A 200 2.41 16.25 28.31
N ASN A 201 1.98 15.14 28.90
CA ASN A 201 2.88 14.29 29.65
C ASN A 201 3.35 13.10 28.81
N TYR A 202 4.65 13.02 28.53
CA TYR A 202 5.27 11.94 27.80
C TYR A 202 6.14 11.09 28.71
N PHE A 203 5.85 9.80 28.72
CA PHE A 203 6.71 8.82 29.36
C PHE A 203 7.19 7.81 28.31
N ARG A 204 8.51 7.72 28.13
CA ARG A 204 9.14 6.86 27.10
C ARG A 204 8.57 7.07 25.70
N GLY A 205 8.33 8.32 25.30
CA GLY A 205 7.79 8.67 23.99
C GLY A 205 6.30 8.39 23.77
N ARG A 206 5.56 8.04 24.83
CA ARG A 206 4.12 7.82 24.77
C ARG A 206 3.39 8.82 25.66
N LEU A 207 2.26 9.36 25.16
CA LEU A 207 1.35 10.16 25.94
C LEU A 207 0.84 9.34 27.14
N ARG A 208 0.83 9.96 28.32
CA ARG A 208 0.29 9.40 29.54
C ARG A 208 -0.62 10.41 30.23
N ASN A 209 -1.69 9.90 30.80
CA ASN A 209 -2.51 10.72 31.69
C ASN A 209 -1.69 11.05 32.95
N VAL A 210 -1.90 12.28 33.44
CA VAL A 210 -1.30 12.78 34.68
C VAL A 210 -2.07 12.25 35.86
#